data_3851bc8d976422d915d817c11eef3852
#
_entry.id   3851bc8d976422d915d817c11eef3852
#
_cell.length_a   1.000
_cell.length_b   1.000
_cell.length_c   1.000
_cell.angle_alpha   90.00
_cell.angle_beta   90.00
_cell.angle_gamma   90.00
#
_symmetry.space_group_name_H-M   'P 1'
#
loop_
_entity.id
_entity.type
_entity.pdbx_description
1 polymer ?
#
loop_
_entity_poly.entity_id
_entity_poly.type
_entity_poly.pdbx_seq_one_letter_code
_entity_poly.pdbx_strand_id
1 'polypeptide(L)'
;MNIIDISQELFSCRTFPGDPQPVPERILSIENGDICNLTRFSMCAHNGTHIDAPFHFIEDGRTVDRTDLTAFVGECFVARHEGNVLASDAEKILNSARALDASARILIAGDAVVTEEAARVFADAGILLLGNESQTVGPMEAPAAVHRILLGAGVILLEGIELAGVQPGRYLLSAAPLNLGGCDGAPCRAYLIEE
;
A
#
# COMPACT_ATOMS: atom_id res chain seq x y z
N MET A 1 -6.83 -17.82 14.79
CA MET A 1 -6.77 -16.57 14.00
C MET A 1 -5.73 -15.67 14.65
N ASN A 2 -4.65 -15.36 13.97
CA ASN A 2 -3.63 -14.42 14.38
C ASN A 2 -3.72 -13.18 13.47
N ILE A 3 -3.70 -11.97 14.05
CA ILE A 3 -3.76 -10.72 13.30
C ILE A 3 -2.40 -10.04 13.41
N ILE A 4 -1.77 -9.76 12.28
CA ILE A 4 -0.47 -9.11 12.18
C ILE A 4 -0.70 -7.71 11.60
N ASP A 5 -0.51 -6.69 12.42
CA ASP A 5 -0.54 -5.30 11.98
C ASP A 5 0.70 -5.00 11.13
N ILE A 6 0.48 -4.53 9.92
CA ILE A 6 1.53 -4.16 8.98
C ILE A 6 1.49 -2.66 8.63
N SER A 7 0.94 -1.83 9.53
CA SER A 7 0.83 -0.39 9.33
C SER A 7 1.86 0.38 10.15
N GLN A 8 2.33 1.49 9.61
CA GLN A 8 3.07 2.50 10.37
C GLN A 8 2.13 3.27 11.34
N GLU A 9 2.66 3.75 12.45
CA GLU A 9 1.98 4.75 13.27
C GLU A 9 1.99 6.10 12.51
N LEU A 10 0.81 6.71 12.37
CA LEU A 10 0.59 7.79 11.41
C LEU A 10 1.43 9.05 11.70
N PHE A 11 1.52 9.48 12.97
CA PHE A 11 2.16 10.75 13.32
C PHE A 11 3.69 10.68 13.42
N SER A 12 4.24 9.46 13.38
CA SER A 12 5.68 9.18 13.34
C SER A 12 6.09 8.42 12.08
N CYS A 13 5.21 8.33 11.09
CA CYS A 13 5.43 7.58 9.87
C CYS A 13 6.53 8.18 8.99
N ARG A 14 7.04 7.35 8.10
CA ARG A 14 7.84 7.82 6.96
C ARG A 14 6.93 8.56 5.97
N THR A 15 7.46 9.60 5.34
CA THR A 15 6.80 10.33 4.26
C THR A 15 7.66 10.31 3.01
N PHE A 16 7.04 10.46 1.84
CA PHE A 16 7.79 10.66 0.61
C PHE A 16 8.61 11.97 0.70
N PRO A 17 9.84 12.04 0.16
CA PRO A 17 10.65 13.25 0.20
C PRO A 17 9.94 14.47 -0.38
N GLY A 18 9.73 15.50 0.44
CA GLY A 18 9.04 16.74 0.09
C GLY A 18 7.60 16.82 0.59
N ASP A 19 6.99 15.73 1.00
CA ASP A 19 5.66 15.76 1.60
C ASP A 19 5.68 16.24 3.05
N PRO A 20 4.68 17.02 3.47
CA PRO A 20 4.54 17.43 4.86
C PRO A 20 4.22 16.23 5.76
N GLN A 21 4.76 16.28 6.97
CA GLN A 21 4.44 15.29 8.01
C GLN A 21 2.99 15.41 8.46
N PRO A 22 2.34 14.33 8.86
CA PRO A 22 1.05 14.36 9.53
C PRO A 22 1.15 15.13 10.86
N VAL A 23 0.19 16.02 11.12
CA VAL A 23 0.18 16.86 12.32
C VAL A 23 -1.11 16.69 13.10
N PRO A 24 -1.06 16.12 14.34
CA PRO A 24 -2.21 16.10 15.22
C PRO A 24 -2.39 17.44 15.93
N GLU A 25 -3.63 17.85 16.16
CA GLU A 25 -4.02 19.01 16.92
C GLU A 25 -5.08 18.63 17.95
N ARG A 26 -4.79 18.85 19.24
CA ARG A 26 -5.75 18.64 20.32
C ARG A 26 -6.70 19.85 20.43
N ILE A 27 -7.92 19.69 19.93
CA ILE A 27 -8.97 20.75 19.93
C ILE A 27 -9.60 20.90 21.30
N LEU A 28 -9.93 19.76 21.97
CA LEU A 28 -10.46 19.73 23.34
C LEU A 28 -9.64 18.74 24.16
N SER A 29 -9.50 18.98 25.46
CA SER A 29 -8.77 18.13 26.38
C SER A 29 -9.44 18.04 27.75
N ILE A 30 -9.74 16.81 28.20
CA ILE A 30 -10.26 16.53 29.55
C ILE A 30 -9.30 17.08 30.62
N GLU A 31 -7.99 16.99 30.37
CA GLU A 31 -6.96 17.53 31.28
C GLU A 31 -7.11 19.04 31.50
N ASN A 32 -7.61 19.77 30.48
CA ASN A 32 -7.87 21.22 30.55
C ASN A 32 -9.30 21.56 31.01
N GLY A 33 -10.09 20.56 31.42
CA GLY A 33 -11.45 20.75 31.93
C GLY A 33 -12.57 20.62 30.89
N ASP A 34 -12.25 20.23 29.64
CA ASP A 34 -13.25 19.98 28.62
C ASP A 34 -14.03 18.68 28.89
N ILE A 35 -15.22 18.53 28.28
CA ILE A 35 -16.07 17.36 28.42
C ILE A 35 -15.51 16.10 27.77
N CYS A 36 -14.62 16.25 26.77
CA CYS A 36 -14.01 15.15 26.01
C CYS A 36 -12.63 15.50 25.47
N ASN A 37 -11.91 14.50 24.99
CA ASN A 37 -10.74 14.70 24.14
C ASN A 37 -11.18 14.72 22.68
N LEU A 38 -10.82 15.77 21.93
CA LEU A 38 -11.10 15.90 20.50
C LEU A 38 -9.80 16.22 19.76
N THR A 39 -9.45 15.39 18.79
CA THR A 39 -8.25 15.60 17.97
C THR A 39 -8.65 15.84 16.52
N ARG A 40 -8.14 16.90 15.93
CA ARG A 40 -8.07 17.11 14.49
C ARG A 40 -6.67 16.72 14.02
N PHE A 41 -6.53 16.29 12.78
CA PHE A 41 -5.22 16.13 12.17
C PHE A 41 -5.24 16.55 10.71
N SER A 42 -4.08 16.91 10.18
CA SER A 42 -3.84 17.17 8.76
C SER A 42 -2.73 16.28 8.25
N MET A 43 -2.87 15.79 7.01
CA MET A 43 -1.91 14.90 6.35
C MET A 43 -2.09 14.94 4.84
N CYS A 44 -1.08 14.47 4.10
CA CYS A 44 -1.25 14.05 2.70
C CYS A 44 -1.89 12.66 2.65
N ALA A 45 -2.61 12.38 1.57
CA ALA A 45 -3.21 11.06 1.35
C ALA A 45 -2.18 9.92 1.31
N HIS A 46 -0.94 10.26 0.94
CA HIS A 46 0.17 9.34 0.73
C HIS A 46 1.19 9.30 1.89
N ASN A 47 0.79 9.69 3.10
CA ASN A 47 1.66 9.57 4.28
C ASN A 47 1.51 8.19 4.94
N GLY A 48 2.64 7.62 5.37
CA GLY A 48 2.67 6.36 6.11
C GLY A 48 2.17 5.17 5.30
N THR A 49 1.35 4.32 5.89
CA THR A 49 0.72 3.19 5.18
C THR A 49 -0.53 3.67 4.47
N HIS A 50 -0.53 3.60 3.15
CA HIS A 50 -1.58 4.17 2.31
C HIS A 50 -1.81 3.39 1.03
N ILE A 51 -2.92 3.72 0.37
CA ILE A 51 -3.32 3.21 -0.93
C ILE A 51 -3.19 4.32 -1.97
N ASP A 52 -2.61 3.99 -3.13
CA ASP A 52 -2.72 4.79 -4.36
C ASP A 52 -3.83 4.24 -5.23
N ALA A 53 -4.74 5.12 -5.64
CA ALA A 53 -5.73 4.84 -6.66
C ALA A 53 -5.21 5.25 -8.06
N PRO A 54 -5.78 4.73 -9.16
CA PRO A 54 -5.39 5.11 -10.51
C PRO A 54 -5.32 6.61 -10.76
N PHE A 55 -6.20 7.39 -10.14
CA PHE A 55 -6.25 8.85 -10.26
C PHE A 55 -4.94 9.55 -9.81
N HIS A 56 -4.10 8.90 -9.01
CA HIS A 56 -2.82 9.47 -8.57
C HIS A 56 -1.86 9.80 -9.74
N PHE A 57 -1.78 8.94 -10.77
CA PHE A 57 -0.91 9.17 -11.93
C PHE A 57 -1.63 9.17 -13.27
N ILE A 58 -2.93 8.88 -13.31
CA ILE A 58 -3.75 8.79 -14.51
C ILE A 58 -4.87 9.83 -14.42
N GLU A 59 -4.88 10.83 -15.31
CA GLU A 59 -5.78 12.00 -15.27
C GLU A 59 -7.27 11.62 -15.14
N ASP A 60 -7.72 10.63 -15.92
CA ASP A 60 -9.09 10.10 -15.87
C ASP A 60 -9.19 8.79 -15.07
N GLY A 61 -8.23 8.53 -14.19
CA GLY A 61 -8.16 7.34 -13.36
C GLY A 61 -9.29 7.27 -12.33
N ARG A 62 -9.63 6.06 -11.91
CA ARG A 62 -10.59 5.86 -10.82
C ARG A 62 -10.02 6.43 -9.52
N THR A 63 -10.86 7.17 -8.79
CA THR A 63 -10.57 7.66 -7.44
C THR A 63 -10.69 6.55 -6.39
N VAL A 64 -10.14 6.77 -5.21
CA VAL A 64 -10.09 5.75 -4.15
C VAL A 64 -11.49 5.30 -3.72
N ASP A 65 -12.45 6.22 -3.63
CA ASP A 65 -13.86 5.95 -3.27
C ASP A 65 -14.63 5.15 -4.34
N ARG A 66 -14.10 5.08 -5.58
CA ARG A 66 -14.68 4.35 -6.70
C ARG A 66 -13.96 3.03 -7.00
N THR A 67 -12.94 2.70 -6.24
CA THR A 67 -12.24 1.42 -6.35
C THR A 67 -13.00 0.36 -5.54
N ASP A 68 -13.20 -0.82 -6.15
CA ASP A 68 -13.93 -1.91 -5.52
C ASP A 68 -13.17 -2.42 -4.28
N LEU A 69 -13.89 -2.67 -3.18
CA LEU A 69 -13.31 -3.16 -1.93
C LEU A 69 -12.60 -4.51 -2.07
N THR A 70 -12.97 -5.31 -3.07
CA THR A 70 -12.28 -6.56 -3.39
C THR A 70 -10.84 -6.35 -3.84
N ALA A 71 -10.43 -5.14 -4.24
CA ALA A 71 -9.02 -4.84 -4.49
C ALA A 71 -8.20 -4.84 -3.20
N PHE A 72 -8.78 -4.40 -2.08
CA PHE A 72 -8.09 -4.16 -0.81
C PHE A 72 -8.17 -5.33 0.18
N VAL A 73 -9.15 -6.23 0.02
CA VAL A 73 -9.43 -7.31 0.97
C VAL A 73 -9.47 -8.65 0.25
N GLY A 74 -8.76 -9.62 0.77
CA GLY A 74 -8.74 -11.00 0.24
C GLY A 74 -7.37 -11.65 0.30
N GLU A 75 -7.26 -12.84 -0.27
CA GLU A 75 -6.01 -13.59 -0.30
C GLU A 75 -4.87 -12.79 -0.94
N CYS A 76 -3.72 -12.81 -0.27
CA CYS A 76 -2.49 -12.19 -0.73
C CYS A 76 -1.30 -13.13 -0.55
N PHE A 77 -0.25 -12.90 -1.31
CA PHE A 77 1.04 -13.56 -1.16
C PHE A 77 2.09 -12.56 -0.69
N VAL A 78 2.75 -12.87 0.42
CA VAL A 78 3.93 -12.13 0.88
C VAL A 78 5.17 -12.80 0.29
N ALA A 79 5.91 -12.05 -0.54
CA ALA A 79 7.24 -12.41 -1.02
C ALA A 79 8.31 -11.66 -0.23
N ARG A 80 9.56 -12.10 -0.29
CA ARG A 80 10.72 -11.34 0.20
C ARG A 80 11.69 -11.08 -0.93
N HIS A 81 12.12 -9.84 -1.07
CA HIS A 81 13.10 -9.44 -2.06
C HIS A 81 13.92 -8.25 -1.55
N GLU A 82 15.20 -8.18 -1.96
CA GLU A 82 16.10 -7.07 -1.66
C GLU A 82 16.62 -6.47 -2.96
N GLY A 83 16.64 -5.14 -3.06
CA GLY A 83 17.08 -4.42 -4.24
C GLY A 83 16.06 -4.44 -5.40
N ASN A 84 16.55 -4.33 -6.63
CA ASN A 84 15.69 -4.23 -7.81
C ASN A 84 14.95 -5.54 -8.09
N VAL A 85 13.63 -5.48 -8.10
CA VAL A 85 12.75 -6.56 -8.57
C VAL A 85 12.76 -6.53 -10.10
N LEU A 86 13.40 -7.51 -10.72
CA LEU A 86 13.47 -7.66 -12.18
C LEU A 86 12.25 -8.44 -12.70
N ALA A 87 12.04 -8.44 -14.02
CA ALA A 87 10.98 -9.22 -14.65
C ALA A 87 11.00 -10.71 -14.24
N SER A 88 12.19 -11.32 -14.22
CA SER A 88 12.34 -12.72 -13.80
C SER A 88 11.99 -12.98 -12.34
N ASP A 89 12.15 -11.97 -11.47
CA ASP A 89 11.80 -12.09 -10.05
C ASP A 89 10.28 -11.93 -9.87
N ALA A 90 9.66 -10.99 -10.60
CA ALA A 90 8.20 -10.86 -10.64
C ALA A 90 7.52 -12.16 -11.13
N GLU A 91 8.06 -12.82 -12.16
CA GLU A 91 7.57 -14.12 -12.63
C GLU A 91 7.67 -15.20 -11.55
N LYS A 92 8.79 -15.29 -10.83
CA LYS A 92 8.97 -16.25 -9.72
C LYS A 92 7.98 -15.98 -8.57
N ILE A 93 7.81 -14.71 -8.20
CA ILE A 93 6.85 -14.29 -7.17
C ILE A 93 5.43 -14.73 -7.58
N LEU A 94 5.01 -14.40 -8.80
CA LEU A 94 3.68 -14.78 -9.32
C LEU A 94 3.48 -16.29 -9.37
N ASN A 95 4.50 -17.06 -9.78
CA ASN A 95 4.40 -18.51 -9.81
C ASN A 95 4.25 -19.11 -8.40
N SER A 96 4.98 -18.57 -7.42
CA SER A 96 4.84 -18.98 -6.01
C SER A 96 3.45 -18.63 -5.46
N ALA A 97 2.96 -17.43 -5.77
CA ALA A 97 1.64 -16.96 -5.37
C ALA A 97 0.50 -17.80 -5.98
N ARG A 98 0.61 -18.14 -7.26
CA ARG A 98 -0.36 -19.02 -7.95
C ARG A 98 -0.40 -20.44 -7.38
N ALA A 99 0.74 -20.97 -6.96
CA ALA A 99 0.82 -22.30 -6.33
C ALA A 99 0.07 -22.36 -4.98
N LEU A 100 -0.22 -21.20 -4.38
CA LEU A 100 -0.94 -21.05 -3.11
C LEU A 100 -2.31 -20.39 -3.26
N ASP A 101 -2.81 -20.21 -4.48
CA ASP A 101 -4.07 -19.53 -4.80
C ASP A 101 -4.17 -18.09 -4.20
N ALA A 102 -3.03 -17.38 -4.14
CA ALA A 102 -2.90 -16.07 -3.50
C ALA A 102 -2.35 -14.98 -4.44
N SER A 103 -2.48 -15.17 -5.77
CA SER A 103 -1.85 -14.30 -6.76
C SER A 103 -2.58 -12.99 -7.06
N ALA A 104 -3.77 -12.79 -6.50
CA ALA A 104 -4.53 -11.56 -6.75
C ALA A 104 -3.91 -10.31 -6.11
N ARG A 105 -3.19 -10.47 -5.00
CA ARG A 105 -2.51 -9.37 -4.28
C ARG A 105 -1.12 -9.84 -3.89
N ILE A 106 -0.12 -9.03 -4.21
CA ILE A 106 1.28 -9.33 -3.92
C ILE A 106 1.84 -8.27 -2.97
N LEU A 107 2.45 -8.71 -1.88
CA LEU A 107 3.19 -7.86 -0.96
C LEU A 107 4.65 -8.27 -0.98
N ILE A 108 5.56 -7.31 -1.08
CA ILE A 108 7.00 -7.58 -1.15
C ILE A 108 7.67 -7.00 0.09
N ALA A 109 8.16 -7.90 0.95
CA ALA A 109 8.95 -7.58 2.13
C ALA A 109 10.42 -7.36 1.75
N GLY A 110 11.09 -6.44 2.46
CA GLY A 110 12.49 -6.06 2.27
C GLY A 110 12.63 -4.74 1.51
N ASP A 111 13.87 -4.32 1.30
CA ASP A 111 14.18 -3.08 0.57
C ASP A 111 14.04 -3.31 -0.96
N ALA A 112 12.80 -3.54 -1.39
CA ALA A 112 12.46 -3.93 -2.76
C ALA A 112 12.06 -2.71 -3.59
N VAL A 113 12.67 -2.57 -4.78
CA VAL A 113 12.36 -1.54 -5.77
C VAL A 113 11.87 -2.20 -7.05
N VAL A 114 10.62 -1.97 -7.42
CA VAL A 114 10.03 -2.56 -8.63
C VAL A 114 10.55 -1.82 -9.86
N THR A 115 11.13 -2.57 -10.81
CA THR A 115 11.56 -2.00 -12.10
C THR A 115 10.38 -1.88 -13.07
N GLU A 116 10.53 -1.11 -14.14
CA GLU A 116 9.48 -1.00 -15.16
C GLU A 116 9.14 -2.35 -15.81
N GLU A 117 10.15 -3.21 -16.04
CA GLU A 117 9.96 -4.53 -16.61
C GLU A 117 9.16 -5.43 -15.66
N ALA A 118 9.45 -5.39 -14.36
CA ALA A 118 8.69 -6.12 -13.35
C ALA A 118 7.26 -5.59 -13.22
N ALA A 119 7.10 -4.26 -13.28
CA ALA A 119 5.76 -3.63 -13.25
C ALA A 119 4.89 -4.11 -14.43
N ARG A 120 5.45 -4.25 -15.64
CA ARG A 120 4.73 -4.81 -16.79
C ARG A 120 4.32 -6.27 -16.55
N VAL A 121 5.20 -7.09 -15.96
CA VAL A 121 4.88 -8.49 -15.63
C VAL A 121 3.71 -8.57 -14.64
N PHE A 122 3.71 -7.74 -13.59
CA PHE A 122 2.60 -7.69 -12.63
C PHE A 122 1.30 -7.16 -13.27
N ALA A 123 1.40 -6.12 -14.09
CA ALA A 123 0.27 -5.56 -14.83
C ALA A 123 -0.36 -6.58 -15.79
N ASP A 124 0.46 -7.26 -16.59
CA ASP A 124 0.03 -8.27 -17.56
C ASP A 124 -0.57 -9.51 -16.87
N ALA A 125 -0.13 -9.81 -15.65
CA ALA A 125 -0.70 -10.87 -14.83
C ALA A 125 -2.10 -10.55 -14.28
N GLY A 126 -2.53 -9.28 -14.35
CA GLY A 126 -3.85 -8.83 -13.91
C GLY A 126 -4.02 -8.91 -12.38
N ILE A 127 -2.97 -8.67 -11.61
CA ILE A 127 -3.10 -8.61 -10.14
C ILE A 127 -3.95 -7.39 -9.74
N LEU A 128 -4.61 -7.48 -8.60
CA LEU A 128 -5.46 -6.39 -8.09
C LEU A 128 -4.67 -5.36 -7.30
N LEU A 129 -3.62 -5.81 -6.58
CA LEU A 129 -2.85 -4.97 -5.68
C LEU A 129 -1.38 -5.42 -5.63
N LEU A 130 -0.48 -4.44 -5.63
CA LEU A 130 0.94 -4.62 -5.33
C LEU A 130 1.30 -3.73 -4.14
N GLY A 131 2.00 -4.29 -3.13
CA GLY A 131 2.46 -3.51 -1.98
C GLY A 131 3.92 -3.76 -1.63
N ASN A 132 4.57 -2.76 -1.00
CA ASN A 132 5.92 -2.88 -0.46
C ASN A 132 6.13 -2.01 0.79
N GLU A 133 7.30 -2.15 1.42
CA GLU A 133 7.66 -1.43 2.64
C GLU A 133 8.13 0.01 2.39
N SER A 134 8.47 0.39 1.16
CA SER A 134 8.86 1.76 0.79
C SER A 134 7.65 2.70 0.69
N GLN A 135 7.89 4.02 0.71
CA GLN A 135 6.88 5.05 0.41
C GLN A 135 6.68 5.23 -1.11
N THR A 136 7.23 4.34 -1.91
CA THR A 136 6.98 4.16 -3.33
C THR A 136 7.34 2.75 -3.76
N VAL A 137 6.53 2.11 -4.61
CA VAL A 137 6.85 0.78 -5.17
C VAL A 137 8.00 0.86 -6.17
N GLY A 138 8.16 1.99 -6.85
CA GLY A 138 9.20 2.23 -7.83
C GLY A 138 10.47 2.90 -7.26
N PRO A 139 11.42 3.30 -8.13
CA PRO A 139 12.60 4.03 -7.70
C PRO A 139 12.23 5.37 -7.05
N MET A 140 12.82 5.69 -5.90
CA MET A 140 12.51 6.90 -5.12
C MET A 140 12.72 8.19 -5.93
N GLU A 141 13.76 8.24 -6.78
CA GLU A 141 14.11 9.42 -7.58
C GLU A 141 13.24 9.58 -8.84
N ALA A 142 12.57 8.51 -9.30
CA ALA A 142 11.80 8.52 -10.55
C ALA A 142 10.62 7.52 -10.52
N PRO A 143 9.67 7.65 -9.59
CA PRO A 143 8.61 6.64 -9.40
C PRO A 143 7.58 6.62 -10.53
N ALA A 144 7.41 7.71 -11.27
CA ALA A 144 6.28 7.94 -12.17
C ALA A 144 6.08 6.87 -13.25
N ALA A 145 7.16 6.30 -13.79
CA ALA A 145 7.05 5.31 -14.87
C ALA A 145 6.40 4.01 -14.36
N VAL A 146 6.85 3.50 -13.21
CA VAL A 146 6.32 2.30 -12.55
C VAL A 146 4.87 2.50 -12.14
N HIS A 147 4.54 3.65 -11.52
CA HIS A 147 3.17 3.98 -11.13
C HIS A 147 2.22 4.03 -12.34
N ARG A 148 2.61 4.68 -13.43
CA ARG A 148 1.78 4.74 -14.64
C ARG A 148 1.54 3.38 -15.28
N ILE A 149 2.51 2.46 -15.24
CA ILE A 149 2.35 1.10 -15.73
C ILE A 149 1.32 0.36 -14.88
N LEU A 150 1.49 0.35 -13.57
CA LEU A 150 0.65 -0.41 -12.64
C LEU A 150 -0.76 0.18 -12.52
N LEU A 151 -0.84 1.47 -12.17
CA LEU A 151 -2.13 2.16 -12.01
C LEU A 151 -2.90 2.27 -13.34
N GLY A 152 -2.19 2.44 -14.46
CA GLY A 152 -2.79 2.43 -15.80
C GLY A 152 -3.40 1.08 -16.19
N ALA A 153 -2.86 -0.02 -15.66
CA ALA A 153 -3.44 -1.36 -15.78
C ALA A 153 -4.54 -1.64 -14.73
N GLY A 154 -4.80 -0.71 -13.82
CA GLY A 154 -5.79 -0.83 -12.76
C GLY A 154 -5.29 -1.58 -11.52
N VAL A 155 -3.98 -1.85 -11.42
CA VAL A 155 -3.34 -2.38 -10.22
C VAL A 155 -3.28 -1.30 -9.16
N ILE A 156 -3.80 -1.55 -7.98
CA ILE A 156 -3.76 -0.65 -6.82
C ILE A 156 -2.41 -0.80 -6.12
N LEU A 157 -1.86 0.31 -5.59
CA LEU A 157 -0.62 0.24 -4.82
C LEU A 157 -0.90 0.39 -3.33
N LEU A 158 -0.18 -0.39 -2.52
CA LEU A 158 -0.21 -0.33 -1.07
C LEU A 158 1.23 -0.07 -0.60
N GLU A 159 1.50 1.15 -0.20
CA GLU A 159 2.84 1.62 0.11
C GLU A 159 3.04 1.86 1.60
N GLY A 160 4.31 1.82 2.04
CA GLY A 160 4.66 2.09 3.41
C GLY A 160 4.16 1.04 4.42
N ILE A 161 4.01 -0.21 4.00
CA ILE A 161 3.69 -1.30 4.94
C ILE A 161 4.92 -1.72 5.74
N GLU A 162 4.71 -2.46 6.83
CA GLU A 162 5.75 -3.00 7.69
C GLU A 162 5.63 -4.53 7.76
N LEU A 163 6.55 -5.22 7.07
CA LEU A 163 6.56 -6.68 6.96
C LEU A 163 7.71 -7.32 7.76
N ALA A 164 8.35 -6.57 8.66
CA ALA A 164 9.40 -7.11 9.51
C ALA A 164 8.86 -8.28 10.35
N GLY A 165 9.48 -9.44 10.20
CA GLY A 165 9.05 -10.67 10.90
C GLY A 165 7.94 -11.47 10.21
N VAL A 166 7.27 -10.93 9.20
CA VAL A 166 6.29 -11.69 8.39
C VAL A 166 7.05 -12.65 7.48
N GLN A 167 6.67 -13.93 7.55
CA GLN A 167 7.26 -14.95 6.69
C GLN A 167 6.65 -14.92 5.28
N PRO A 168 7.41 -15.27 4.23
CA PRO A 168 6.83 -15.47 2.91
C PRO A 168 5.74 -16.54 2.93
N GLY A 169 4.60 -16.27 2.28
CA GLY A 169 3.47 -17.20 2.27
C GLY A 169 2.14 -16.55 1.93
N ARG A 170 1.08 -17.33 2.07
CA ARG A 170 -0.31 -16.90 1.86
C ARG A 170 -0.90 -16.36 3.16
N TYR A 171 -1.62 -15.26 3.05
CA TYR A 171 -2.36 -14.60 4.13
C TYR A 171 -3.68 -14.02 3.58
N LEU A 172 -4.60 -13.70 4.47
CA LEU A 172 -5.72 -12.83 4.13
C LEU A 172 -5.33 -11.38 4.47
N LEU A 173 -5.29 -10.51 3.45
CA LEU A 173 -5.04 -9.07 3.59
C LEU A 173 -6.34 -8.33 3.87
N SER A 174 -6.27 -7.34 4.76
CA SER A 174 -7.24 -6.25 4.87
C SER A 174 -6.48 -4.91 4.87
N ALA A 175 -6.68 -4.12 3.82
CA ALA A 175 -6.04 -2.81 3.62
C ALA A 175 -7.03 -1.79 3.03
N ALA A 176 -8.31 -1.88 3.39
CA ALA A 176 -9.33 -0.95 2.90
C ALA A 176 -9.00 0.50 3.36
N PRO A 177 -8.86 1.44 2.42
CA PRO A 177 -8.53 2.84 2.71
C PRO A 177 -9.73 3.59 3.30
N LEU A 178 -9.48 4.80 3.83
CA LEU A 178 -10.56 5.72 4.14
C LEU A 178 -11.35 6.04 2.86
N ASN A 179 -12.67 6.12 3.00
CA ASN A 179 -13.57 6.46 1.90
C ASN A 179 -13.55 7.98 1.63
N LEU A 180 -12.50 8.43 0.95
CA LEU A 180 -12.30 9.84 0.61
C LEU A 180 -12.80 10.12 -0.81
N GLY A 181 -13.96 10.76 -0.92
CA GLY A 181 -14.60 11.05 -2.21
C GLY A 181 -13.74 11.91 -3.13
N GLY A 182 -13.43 11.41 -4.33
CA GLY A 182 -12.68 12.13 -5.36
C GLY A 182 -11.16 12.18 -5.13
N CYS A 183 -10.62 11.46 -4.13
CA CYS A 183 -9.18 11.49 -3.83
C CYS A 183 -8.38 10.46 -4.65
N ASP A 184 -7.12 10.79 -4.83
CA ASP A 184 -6.08 10.04 -5.54
C ASP A 184 -5.50 8.88 -4.72
N GLY A 185 -5.71 8.90 -3.41
CA GLY A 185 -5.28 7.88 -2.47
C GLY A 185 -5.89 8.10 -1.08
N ALA A 186 -5.57 7.25 -0.14
CA ALA A 186 -5.97 7.42 1.25
C ALA A 186 -5.15 6.55 2.20
N PRO A 187 -4.94 6.97 3.46
CA PRO A 187 -4.33 6.14 4.48
C PRO A 187 -5.23 4.94 4.81
N CYS A 188 -4.61 3.85 5.22
CA CYS A 188 -5.30 2.66 5.66
C CYS A 188 -4.65 2.04 6.90
N ARG A 189 -5.41 1.27 7.69
CA ARG A 189 -4.85 0.32 8.65
C ARG A 189 -4.75 -1.04 7.98
N ALA A 190 -3.56 -1.35 7.45
CA ALA A 190 -3.30 -2.62 6.79
C ALA A 190 -2.92 -3.69 7.81
N TYR A 191 -3.49 -4.87 7.69
CA TYR A 191 -3.14 -6.03 8.52
C TYR A 191 -3.33 -7.34 7.76
N LEU A 192 -2.56 -8.33 8.17
CA LEU A 192 -2.66 -9.70 7.70
C LEU A 192 -3.38 -10.56 8.73
N ILE A 193 -4.15 -11.53 8.25
CA ILE A 193 -4.77 -12.57 9.05
C ILE A 193 -4.13 -13.90 8.65
N GLU A 194 -3.59 -14.60 9.64
CA GLU A 194 -3.05 -15.95 9.51
C GLU A 194 -4.10 -16.95 10.02
N GLU A 195 -4.46 -17.91 9.16
CA GLU A 195 -5.40 -19.00 9.51
C GLU A 195 -4.75 -20.13 10.29
#